data_fe8071990fe02dd66d0da882498fbe45
#
_entry.id   fe8071990fe02dd66d0da882498fbe45
#
_cell.length_a   1.000
_cell.length_b   1.000
_cell.length_c   1.000
_cell.angle_alpha   90.00
_cell.angle_beta   90.00
_cell.angle_gamma   90.00
#
_symmetry.space_group_name_H-M   'P 1'
#
loop_
_entity.id
_entity.type
_entity.pdbx_description
1 polymer ?
#
loop_
_entity_poly.entity_id
_entity_poly.type
_entity_poly.pdbx_seq_one_letter_code
_entity_poly.pdbx_strand_id
1 'polypeptide(L)'
;MKNKYALPILLITLLLTSLACTIFVGGPDYSDLAPIPASPADADALKEQIRQAFEAGITTGTVSFTITEAQITSVLAQRLQSDPNLQNEKKPLISDPQVYLRDGQMKIYGKTQQGLFTANIGIIVNIGVDELGKPKIEITSADFGPFPVPDGIKEAMTAMISEAYTGSLGPVATGLRIESIVIANGNMTIAGRIK
;
A
#
# COMPACT_ATOMS: atom_id res chain seq x y z
N MET A 1 -22.92 -21.32 -50.97
CA MET A 1 -23.86 -20.75 -49.94
C MET A 1 -23.23 -19.54 -49.29
N LYS A 2 -23.60 -18.33 -49.67
CA LYS A 2 -23.07 -17.08 -49.04
C LYS A 2 -23.59 -16.98 -47.63
N ASN A 3 -22.67 -16.96 -46.66
CA ASN A 3 -22.97 -16.92 -45.23
C ASN A 3 -23.58 -15.56 -44.87
N LYS A 4 -24.90 -15.39 -44.98
CA LYS A 4 -25.65 -14.13 -44.75
C LYS A 4 -25.50 -13.59 -43.32
N TYR A 5 -24.98 -14.41 -42.41
CA TYR A 5 -24.81 -14.07 -40.99
C TYR A 5 -23.36 -13.70 -40.62
N ALA A 6 -22.40 -13.84 -41.54
CA ALA A 6 -21.01 -13.54 -41.24
C ALA A 6 -20.77 -12.05 -40.93
N LEU A 7 -21.44 -11.15 -41.66
CA LEU A 7 -21.31 -9.71 -41.47
C LEU A 7 -21.93 -9.21 -40.16
N PRO A 8 -23.18 -9.61 -39.77
CA PRO A 8 -23.74 -9.19 -38.49
C PRO A 8 -22.98 -9.81 -37.28
N ILE A 9 -22.47 -11.04 -37.39
CA ILE A 9 -21.66 -11.65 -36.32
C ILE A 9 -20.32 -10.88 -36.15
N LEU A 10 -19.67 -10.49 -37.23
CA LEU A 10 -18.45 -9.69 -37.19
C LEU A 10 -18.70 -8.30 -36.56
N LEU A 11 -19.83 -7.67 -36.89
CA LEU A 11 -20.23 -6.38 -36.30
C LEU A 11 -20.54 -6.48 -34.81
N ILE A 12 -21.19 -7.54 -34.37
CA ILE A 12 -21.52 -7.78 -32.96
C ILE A 12 -20.24 -8.07 -32.15
N THR A 13 -19.31 -8.88 -32.71
CA THR A 13 -18.01 -9.13 -32.03
C THR A 13 -17.17 -7.87 -31.94
N LEU A 14 -17.17 -7.01 -32.96
CA LEU A 14 -16.43 -5.74 -32.93
C LEU A 14 -17.06 -4.76 -31.91
N LEU A 15 -18.39 -4.74 -31.78
CA LEU A 15 -19.09 -3.93 -30.78
C LEU A 15 -18.84 -4.42 -29.35
N LEU A 16 -18.76 -5.72 -29.12
CA LEU A 16 -18.48 -6.32 -27.80
C LEU A 16 -17.06 -6.08 -27.33
N THR A 17 -16.08 -6.01 -28.26
CA THR A 17 -14.68 -5.72 -27.91
C THR A 17 -14.45 -4.24 -27.56
N SER A 18 -15.30 -3.32 -28.01
CA SER A 18 -15.18 -1.88 -27.69
C SER A 18 -15.67 -1.49 -26.29
N LEU A 19 -16.41 -2.38 -25.58
CA LEU A 19 -16.98 -2.12 -24.25
C LEU A 19 -16.00 -2.37 -23.08
N ALA A 20 -14.74 -2.76 -23.36
CA ALA A 20 -13.76 -3.07 -22.34
C ALA A 20 -12.90 -1.85 -21.89
N CYS A 21 -13.14 -0.65 -22.41
CA CYS A 21 -12.38 0.54 -22.04
C CYS A 21 -12.86 1.12 -20.71
N THR A 22 -11.99 1.17 -19.73
CA THR A 22 -12.20 1.98 -18.52
C THR A 22 -11.97 3.45 -18.84
N ILE A 23 -12.77 4.34 -18.25
CA ILE A 23 -12.68 5.79 -18.42
C ILE A 23 -11.90 6.36 -17.24
N PHE A 24 -10.76 7.00 -17.51
CA PHE A 24 -10.01 7.71 -16.49
C PHE A 24 -10.68 9.05 -16.17
N VAL A 25 -10.93 9.31 -14.88
CA VAL A 25 -11.68 10.47 -14.42
C VAL A 25 -10.88 11.43 -13.54
N GLY A 26 -9.57 11.24 -13.40
CA GLY A 26 -8.65 12.15 -12.69
C GLY A 26 -8.12 11.59 -11.36
N GLY A 27 -7.81 12.49 -10.44
CA GLY A 27 -7.13 12.21 -9.16
C GLY A 27 -5.70 12.77 -9.14
N PRO A 28 -4.92 12.56 -8.07
CA PRO A 28 -3.58 13.10 -7.93
C PRO A 28 -2.65 12.60 -9.06
N ASP A 29 -1.84 13.52 -9.59
CA ASP A 29 -0.84 13.18 -10.58
C ASP A 29 0.46 12.76 -9.90
N TYR A 30 0.93 11.58 -10.24
CA TYR A 30 2.22 11.02 -9.81
C TYR A 30 3.02 10.43 -10.98
N SER A 31 2.69 10.83 -12.20
CA SER A 31 3.32 10.36 -13.44
C SER A 31 4.81 10.71 -13.53
N ASP A 32 5.25 11.78 -12.85
CA ASP A 32 6.66 12.19 -12.79
C ASP A 32 7.50 11.30 -11.85
N LEU A 33 6.87 10.48 -11.02
CA LEU A 33 7.57 9.59 -10.11
C LEU A 33 7.92 8.28 -10.82
N ALA A 34 9.18 7.84 -10.67
CA ALA A 34 9.60 6.55 -11.23
C ALA A 34 8.81 5.40 -10.59
N PRO A 35 8.19 4.51 -11.39
CA PRO A 35 7.41 3.40 -10.85
C PRO A 35 8.27 2.46 -10.00
N ILE A 36 7.72 2.02 -8.88
CA ILE A 36 8.36 1.08 -7.96
C ILE A 36 7.73 -0.31 -8.21
N PRO A 37 8.48 -1.28 -8.76
CA PRO A 37 7.94 -2.60 -9.01
C PRO A 37 7.69 -3.33 -7.68
N ALA A 38 6.51 -3.95 -7.55
CA ALA A 38 6.22 -4.84 -6.43
C ALA A 38 6.75 -6.25 -6.72
N SER A 39 7.39 -6.86 -5.74
CA SER A 39 8.01 -8.18 -5.84
C SER A 39 7.74 -9.00 -4.56
N PRO A 40 7.29 -10.27 -4.66
CA PRO A 40 7.20 -11.14 -3.48
C PRO A 40 8.54 -11.27 -2.74
N ALA A 41 9.66 -11.24 -3.46
CA ALA A 41 10.99 -11.33 -2.86
C ALA A 41 11.30 -10.15 -1.95
N ASP A 42 10.90 -8.93 -2.32
CA ASP A 42 11.10 -7.74 -1.48
C ASP A 42 10.23 -7.78 -0.22
N ALA A 43 8.99 -8.29 -0.34
CA ALA A 43 8.11 -8.46 0.81
C ALA A 43 8.68 -9.50 1.81
N ASP A 44 9.23 -10.60 1.31
CA ASP A 44 9.85 -11.63 2.15
C ASP A 44 11.19 -11.18 2.73
N ALA A 45 11.99 -10.42 1.97
CA ALA A 45 13.22 -9.80 2.45
C ALA A 45 12.96 -8.85 3.64
N LEU A 46 11.86 -8.07 3.59
CA LEU A 46 11.49 -7.21 4.71
C LEU A 46 11.16 -8.02 5.97
N LYS A 47 10.37 -9.10 5.85
CA LYS A 47 10.03 -9.98 6.99
C LYS A 47 11.29 -10.56 7.63
N GLU A 48 12.20 -11.04 6.79
CA GLU A 48 13.46 -11.64 7.25
C GLU A 48 14.38 -10.61 7.92
N GLN A 49 14.48 -9.42 7.35
CA GLN A 49 15.25 -8.31 7.92
C GLN A 49 14.73 -7.89 9.29
N ILE A 50 13.41 -7.76 9.45
CA ILE A 50 12.79 -7.46 10.73
C ILE A 50 13.10 -8.58 11.74
N ARG A 51 12.94 -9.84 11.35
CA ARG A 51 13.23 -11.00 12.22
C ARG A 51 14.68 -10.97 12.72
N GLN A 52 15.65 -10.77 11.82
CA GLN A 52 17.06 -10.70 12.16
C GLN A 52 17.38 -9.51 13.09
N ALA A 53 16.77 -8.35 12.85
CA ALA A 53 16.94 -7.19 13.70
C ALA A 53 16.43 -7.45 15.13
N PHE A 54 15.30 -8.14 15.28
CA PHE A 54 14.78 -8.52 16.59
C PHE A 54 15.65 -9.59 17.28
N GLU A 55 16.10 -10.61 16.57
CA GLU A 55 17.00 -11.63 17.11
C GLU A 55 18.31 -11.02 17.64
N ALA A 56 18.92 -10.10 16.87
CA ALA A 56 20.07 -9.36 17.31
C ALA A 56 19.75 -8.46 18.53
N GLY A 57 18.57 -7.85 18.53
CA GLY A 57 18.09 -6.98 19.59
C GLY A 57 17.89 -7.68 20.93
N ILE A 58 17.53 -8.96 20.97
CA ILE A 58 17.42 -9.76 22.20
C ILE A 58 18.77 -9.78 22.95
N THR A 59 19.88 -9.81 22.22
CA THR A 59 21.23 -9.85 22.82
C THR A 59 21.76 -8.45 23.13
N THR A 60 21.49 -7.47 22.25
CA THR A 60 22.07 -6.11 22.36
C THR A 60 21.18 -5.13 23.14
N GLY A 61 19.91 -5.47 23.35
CA GLY A 61 18.90 -4.58 23.93
C GLY A 61 18.39 -3.52 22.95
N THR A 62 18.94 -3.44 21.72
CA THR A 62 18.59 -2.43 20.72
C THR A 62 18.18 -3.08 19.41
N VAL A 63 17.15 -2.51 18.76
CA VAL A 63 16.68 -2.94 17.45
C VAL A 63 16.78 -1.78 16.49
N SER A 64 17.34 -2.00 15.30
CA SER A 64 17.33 -1.02 14.23
C SER A 64 17.24 -1.72 12.89
N PHE A 65 16.34 -1.24 12.02
CA PHE A 65 16.20 -1.72 10.65
C PHE A 65 15.70 -0.61 9.72
N THR A 66 15.98 -0.78 8.44
CA THR A 66 15.62 0.20 7.40
C THR A 66 14.73 -0.45 6.36
N ILE A 67 13.58 0.15 6.09
CA ILE A 67 12.60 -0.30 5.11
C ILE A 67 12.73 0.56 3.85
N THR A 68 12.81 -0.06 2.68
CA THR A 68 12.87 0.63 1.39
C THR A 68 11.46 0.83 0.80
N GLU A 69 11.34 1.77 -0.15
CA GLU A 69 10.12 1.98 -0.94
C GLU A 69 9.66 0.68 -1.64
N ALA A 70 10.59 -0.08 -2.22
CA ALA A 70 10.30 -1.34 -2.91
C ALA A 70 9.71 -2.39 -1.94
N GLN A 71 10.30 -2.53 -0.76
CA GLN A 71 9.81 -3.48 0.25
C GLN A 71 8.41 -3.14 0.72
N ILE A 72 8.15 -1.86 1.05
CA ILE A 72 6.83 -1.47 1.57
C ILE A 72 5.76 -1.51 0.48
N THR A 73 6.10 -1.12 -0.76
CA THR A 73 5.23 -1.25 -1.93
C THR A 73 4.84 -2.72 -2.15
N SER A 74 5.80 -3.64 -2.04
CA SER A 74 5.60 -5.07 -2.23
C SER A 74 4.70 -5.69 -1.16
N VAL A 75 4.91 -5.32 0.11
CA VAL A 75 4.04 -5.76 1.22
C VAL A 75 2.63 -5.24 1.04
N LEU A 76 2.47 -3.95 0.67
CA LEU A 76 1.16 -3.36 0.43
C LEU A 76 0.44 -4.06 -0.73
N ALA A 77 1.13 -4.30 -1.86
CA ALA A 77 0.57 -5.01 -3.01
C ALA A 77 0.10 -6.43 -2.64
N GLN A 78 0.90 -7.15 -1.86
CA GLN A 78 0.54 -8.49 -1.37
C GLN A 78 -0.70 -8.46 -0.45
N ARG A 79 -0.78 -7.49 0.46
CA ARG A 79 -1.93 -7.32 1.36
C ARG A 79 -3.21 -7.00 0.60
N LEU A 80 -3.16 -6.05 -0.34
CA LEU A 80 -4.30 -5.67 -1.17
C LEU A 80 -4.85 -6.84 -2.00
N GLN A 81 -4.00 -7.78 -2.39
CA GLN A 81 -4.41 -8.98 -3.15
C GLN A 81 -4.92 -10.11 -2.26
N SER A 82 -4.43 -10.24 -1.03
CA SER A 82 -4.70 -11.39 -0.17
C SER A 82 -5.79 -11.14 0.87
N ASP A 83 -6.04 -9.90 1.27
CA ASP A 83 -7.01 -9.58 2.32
C ASP A 83 -8.41 -9.32 1.70
N PRO A 84 -9.42 -10.17 2.03
CA PRO A 84 -10.78 -10.00 1.52
C PRO A 84 -11.42 -8.66 1.88
N ASN A 85 -11.03 -8.05 3.02
CA ASN A 85 -11.57 -6.76 3.44
C ASN A 85 -11.06 -5.58 2.59
N LEU A 86 -9.94 -5.80 1.86
CA LEU A 86 -9.35 -4.83 0.94
C LEU A 86 -9.77 -5.06 -0.51
N GLN A 87 -10.79 -5.88 -0.74
CA GLN A 87 -11.30 -6.21 -2.07
C GLN A 87 -12.77 -5.80 -2.21
N ASN A 88 -13.11 -5.30 -3.39
CA ASN A 88 -14.48 -5.12 -3.83
C ASN A 88 -14.74 -6.06 -5.01
N GLU A 89 -15.81 -6.87 -4.95
CA GLU A 89 -16.16 -7.84 -6.00
C GLU A 89 -14.97 -8.72 -6.46
N LYS A 90 -14.12 -9.16 -5.52
CA LYS A 90 -12.86 -9.92 -5.76
C LYS A 90 -11.75 -9.12 -6.48
N LYS A 91 -11.84 -7.80 -6.52
CA LYS A 91 -10.78 -6.92 -7.01
C LYS A 91 -10.21 -6.10 -5.85
N PRO A 92 -8.91 -5.82 -5.83
CA PRO A 92 -8.34 -4.95 -4.81
C PRO A 92 -8.96 -3.55 -4.89
N LEU A 93 -9.24 -2.95 -3.72
CA LEU A 93 -9.75 -1.57 -3.62
C LEU A 93 -8.78 -0.57 -4.24
N ILE A 94 -7.49 -0.89 -4.18
CA ILE A 94 -6.40 -0.13 -4.77
C ILE A 94 -5.60 -1.07 -5.66
N SER A 95 -5.45 -0.74 -6.91
CA SER A 95 -4.55 -1.41 -7.86
C SER A 95 -3.29 -0.59 -8.09
N ASP A 96 -2.21 -1.24 -8.54
CA ASP A 96 -0.91 -0.63 -8.81
C ASP A 96 -0.40 0.25 -7.65
N PRO A 97 -0.34 -0.24 -6.41
CA PRO A 97 0.11 0.57 -5.29
C PRO A 97 1.57 0.98 -5.46
N GLN A 98 1.86 2.23 -5.13
CA GLN A 98 3.18 2.84 -5.16
C GLN A 98 3.40 3.57 -3.84
N VAL A 99 4.48 3.28 -3.13
CA VAL A 99 4.79 3.91 -1.86
C VAL A 99 6.11 4.65 -1.95
N TYR A 100 6.07 5.96 -1.80
CA TYR A 100 7.25 6.84 -1.80
C TYR A 100 7.52 7.37 -0.40
N LEU A 101 8.79 7.33 -0.02
CA LEU A 101 9.31 7.80 1.26
C LEU A 101 10.08 9.11 1.03
N ARG A 102 9.37 10.22 1.03
CA ARG A 102 9.89 11.54 0.68
C ARG A 102 9.45 12.60 1.69
N ASP A 103 10.28 13.61 1.90
CA ASP A 103 9.97 14.79 2.70
C ASP A 103 9.54 14.46 4.14
N GLY A 104 10.08 13.40 4.73
CA GLY A 104 9.68 12.92 6.06
C GLY A 104 8.31 12.23 6.11
N GLN A 105 7.68 11.97 4.96
CA GLN A 105 6.33 11.42 4.84
C GLN A 105 6.33 10.11 4.04
N MET A 106 5.33 9.28 4.31
CA MET A 106 4.95 8.18 3.44
C MET A 106 3.82 8.64 2.52
N LYS A 107 4.07 8.59 1.21
CA LYS A 107 3.11 8.96 0.16
C LYS A 107 2.70 7.68 -0.57
N ILE A 108 1.44 7.31 -0.47
CA ILE A 108 0.86 6.10 -1.07
C ILE A 108 0.01 6.52 -2.25
N TYR A 109 0.36 6.03 -3.44
CA TYR A 109 -0.43 6.24 -4.65
C TYR A 109 -0.92 4.91 -5.21
N GLY A 110 -1.91 4.99 -6.08
CA GLY A 110 -2.46 3.84 -6.78
C GLY A 110 -3.66 4.24 -7.62
N LYS A 111 -4.41 3.24 -8.06
CA LYS A 111 -5.64 3.44 -8.84
C LYS A 111 -6.79 2.76 -8.14
N THR A 112 -7.96 3.37 -8.21
CA THR A 112 -9.22 2.75 -7.79
C THR A 112 -10.19 2.68 -8.98
N GLN A 113 -11.07 1.70 -8.97
CA GLN A 113 -12.05 1.50 -10.02
C GLN A 113 -13.46 1.40 -9.43
N GLN A 114 -14.39 2.17 -10.01
CA GLN A 114 -15.82 2.08 -9.72
C GLN A 114 -16.59 1.90 -11.04
N GLY A 115 -17.10 0.70 -11.27
CA GLY A 115 -17.73 0.33 -12.53
C GLY A 115 -16.75 0.45 -13.70
N LEU A 116 -17.07 1.32 -14.67
CA LEU A 116 -16.24 1.62 -15.84
C LEU A 116 -15.26 2.77 -15.63
N PHE A 117 -15.30 3.43 -14.48
CA PHE A 117 -14.47 4.59 -14.19
C PHE A 117 -13.25 4.21 -13.35
N THR A 118 -12.10 4.78 -13.69
CA THR A 118 -10.86 4.66 -12.91
C THR A 118 -10.38 6.04 -12.50
N ALA A 119 -9.83 6.15 -11.29
CA ALA A 119 -9.17 7.36 -10.81
C ALA A 119 -7.85 7.02 -10.13
N ASN A 120 -6.91 7.95 -10.16
CA ASN A 120 -5.77 7.90 -9.27
C ASN A 120 -6.19 8.21 -7.84
N ILE A 121 -5.49 7.62 -6.89
CA ILE A 121 -5.62 7.92 -5.47
C ILE A 121 -4.28 8.33 -4.90
N GLY A 122 -4.32 9.15 -3.86
CA GLY A 122 -3.13 9.54 -3.10
C GLY A 122 -3.46 9.68 -1.63
N ILE A 123 -2.64 9.06 -0.79
CA ILE A 123 -2.77 9.14 0.67
C ILE A 123 -1.41 9.56 1.21
N ILE A 124 -1.38 10.62 2.00
CA ILE A 124 -0.16 11.12 2.63
C ILE A 124 -0.25 10.88 4.13
N VAL A 125 0.78 10.23 4.65
CA VAL A 125 0.85 9.76 6.03
C VAL A 125 2.10 10.29 6.70
N ASN A 126 1.94 10.94 7.84
CA ASN A 126 3.03 11.22 8.77
C ASN A 126 3.19 10.02 9.71
N ILE A 127 4.42 9.57 9.88
CA ILE A 127 4.76 8.48 10.78
C ILE A 127 5.78 9.00 11.78
N GLY A 128 5.47 8.87 13.05
CA GLY A 128 6.33 9.31 14.14
C GLY A 128 6.25 8.37 15.33
N VAL A 129 6.75 8.84 16.47
CA VAL A 129 6.73 8.11 17.74
C VAL A 129 6.07 8.98 18.79
N ASP A 130 5.20 8.41 19.61
CA ASP A 130 4.60 9.09 20.74
C ASP A 130 5.53 9.10 21.99
N GLU A 131 5.13 9.78 23.04
CA GLU A 131 5.90 9.88 24.30
C GLU A 131 6.10 8.52 25.01
N LEU A 132 5.26 7.55 24.68
CA LEU A 132 5.32 6.18 25.21
C LEU A 132 6.22 5.26 24.40
N GLY A 133 6.79 5.74 23.28
CA GLY A 133 7.57 4.93 22.35
C GLY A 133 6.71 4.04 21.46
N LYS A 134 5.49 4.48 21.14
CA LYS A 134 4.56 3.77 20.25
C LYS A 134 4.54 4.47 18.90
N PRO A 135 4.36 3.75 17.77
CA PRO A 135 4.22 4.40 16.48
C PRO A 135 2.97 5.30 16.47
N LYS A 136 3.16 6.55 16.05
CA LYS A 136 2.08 7.49 15.80
C LYS A 136 1.93 7.64 14.29
N ILE A 137 0.75 7.30 13.77
CA ILE A 137 0.43 7.38 12.35
C ILE A 137 -0.69 8.40 12.19
N GLU A 138 -0.48 9.38 11.32
CA GLU A 138 -1.43 10.46 11.05
C GLU A 138 -1.61 10.65 9.56
N ILE A 139 -2.83 10.49 9.06
CA ILE A 139 -3.18 10.75 7.67
C ILE A 139 -3.36 12.25 7.51
N THR A 140 -2.50 12.89 6.74
CA THR A 140 -2.54 14.34 6.51
C THR A 140 -3.32 14.69 5.25
N SER A 141 -3.42 13.76 4.29
CA SER A 141 -4.20 13.95 3.06
C SER A 141 -4.70 12.61 2.54
N ALA A 142 -5.91 12.60 1.99
CA ALA A 142 -6.46 11.48 1.23
C ALA A 142 -7.28 12.03 0.06
N ASP A 143 -6.82 11.75 -1.16
CA ASP A 143 -7.43 12.19 -2.42
C ASP A 143 -7.79 10.95 -3.24
N PHE A 144 -9.05 10.81 -3.60
CA PHE A 144 -9.60 9.72 -4.41
C PHE A 144 -10.17 10.24 -5.74
N GLY A 145 -9.70 11.44 -6.18
CA GLY A 145 -10.24 12.10 -7.34
C GLY A 145 -11.73 12.43 -7.16
N PRO A 146 -12.58 12.20 -8.15
CA PRO A 146 -14.01 12.48 -8.04
C PRO A 146 -14.81 11.44 -7.23
N PHE A 147 -14.16 10.37 -6.76
CA PHE A 147 -14.85 9.33 -6.00
C PHE A 147 -14.88 9.64 -4.49
N PRO A 148 -15.97 9.28 -3.80
CA PRO A 148 -15.94 9.28 -2.34
C PRO A 148 -14.90 8.27 -1.84
N VAL A 149 -14.30 8.57 -0.68
CA VAL A 149 -13.40 7.61 -0.02
C VAL A 149 -14.19 6.32 0.28
N PRO A 150 -13.82 5.17 -0.27
CA PRO A 150 -14.51 3.92 0.02
C PRO A 150 -14.44 3.59 1.51
N ASP A 151 -15.56 3.16 2.11
CA ASP A 151 -15.61 2.82 3.54
C ASP A 151 -14.60 1.74 3.91
N GLY A 152 -14.40 0.73 3.05
CA GLY A 152 -13.40 -0.30 3.25
C GLY A 152 -11.95 0.22 3.35
N ILE A 153 -11.63 1.37 2.77
CA ILE A 153 -10.29 1.98 2.92
C ILE A 153 -10.09 2.55 4.32
N LYS A 154 -11.08 3.18 4.91
CA LYS A 154 -11.01 3.69 6.29
C LYS A 154 -10.82 2.53 7.28
N GLU A 155 -11.57 1.45 7.09
CA GLU A 155 -11.45 0.23 7.89
C GLU A 155 -10.08 -0.43 7.71
N ALA A 156 -9.61 -0.53 6.46
CA ALA A 156 -8.30 -1.08 6.12
C ALA A 156 -7.15 -0.27 6.74
N MET A 157 -7.23 1.05 6.71
CA MET A 157 -6.23 1.93 7.32
C MET A 157 -6.24 1.76 8.84
N THR A 158 -7.42 1.71 9.45
CA THR A 158 -7.56 1.46 10.90
C THR A 158 -7.00 0.07 11.27
N ALA A 159 -7.29 -0.95 10.48
CA ALA A 159 -6.77 -2.29 10.70
C ALA A 159 -5.24 -2.37 10.53
N MET A 160 -4.66 -1.71 9.51
CA MET A 160 -3.22 -1.64 9.32
C MET A 160 -2.51 -0.94 10.49
N ILE A 161 -3.08 0.16 10.98
CA ILE A 161 -2.56 0.87 12.15
C ILE A 161 -2.64 -0.04 13.40
N SER A 162 -3.76 -0.70 13.59
CA SER A 162 -3.95 -1.63 14.71
C SER A 162 -2.98 -2.81 14.63
N GLU A 163 -2.82 -3.43 13.45
CA GLU A 163 -1.89 -4.53 13.23
C GLU A 163 -0.43 -4.12 13.43
N ALA A 164 -0.04 -2.94 12.93
CA ALA A 164 1.31 -2.41 13.17
C ALA A 164 1.59 -2.21 14.67
N TYR A 165 0.55 -2.00 15.46
CA TYR A 165 0.66 -1.74 16.89
C TYR A 165 0.54 -2.99 17.75
N THR A 166 -0.42 -3.86 17.46
CA THR A 166 -0.80 -5.03 18.27
C THR A 166 -0.42 -6.36 17.63
N GLY A 167 -0.04 -6.37 16.36
CA GLY A 167 0.34 -7.59 15.63
C GLY A 167 1.56 -8.27 16.23
N SER A 168 1.85 -9.48 15.79
CA SER A 168 2.91 -10.34 16.32
C SER A 168 4.32 -9.74 16.26
N LEU A 169 4.54 -8.80 15.36
CA LEU A 169 5.78 -8.02 15.22
C LEU A 169 5.62 -6.59 15.76
N GLY A 170 4.45 -6.26 16.30
CA GLY A 170 4.19 -4.94 16.84
C GLY A 170 4.86 -4.69 18.20
N PRO A 171 4.98 -3.41 18.60
CA PRO A 171 5.58 -3.01 19.88
C PRO A 171 4.99 -3.69 21.11
N VAL A 172 3.69 -4.02 21.05
CA VAL A 172 3.00 -4.70 22.17
C VAL A 172 3.48 -6.13 22.34
N ALA A 173 3.59 -6.87 21.21
CA ALA A 173 3.97 -8.29 21.24
C ALA A 173 5.47 -8.49 21.48
N THR A 174 6.31 -7.58 20.99
CA THR A 174 7.78 -7.70 21.03
C THR A 174 8.41 -6.99 22.22
N GLY A 175 7.66 -6.20 22.99
CA GLY A 175 8.22 -5.35 24.04
C GLY A 175 9.11 -4.22 23.51
N LEU A 176 9.09 -3.97 22.20
CA LEU A 176 9.88 -2.90 21.57
C LEU A 176 9.33 -1.53 21.98
N ARG A 177 10.19 -0.70 22.54
CA ARG A 177 9.97 0.74 22.65
C ARG A 177 10.66 1.42 21.48
N ILE A 178 9.87 2.00 20.58
CA ILE A 178 10.43 2.77 19.45
C ILE A 178 10.98 4.08 19.98
N GLU A 179 12.20 4.43 19.58
CA GLU A 179 12.85 5.68 19.95
C GLU A 179 12.82 6.68 18.80
N SER A 180 12.92 6.19 17.57
CA SER A 180 12.85 7.04 16.38
C SER A 180 12.31 6.31 15.16
N ILE A 181 11.62 7.08 14.31
CA ILE A 181 11.26 6.72 12.94
C ILE A 181 11.70 7.88 12.06
N VAL A 182 12.58 7.61 11.09
CA VAL A 182 13.14 8.62 10.19
C VAL A 182 12.86 8.20 8.74
N ILE A 183 12.21 9.09 7.99
CA ILE A 183 11.94 8.91 6.56
C ILE A 183 12.82 9.87 5.78
N ALA A 184 13.74 9.34 4.98
CA ALA A 184 14.63 10.11 4.12
C ALA A 184 15.15 9.27 2.95
N ASN A 185 15.35 9.91 1.79
CA ASN A 185 16.03 9.31 0.62
C ASN A 185 15.47 7.95 0.19
N GLY A 186 14.16 7.79 0.19
CA GLY A 186 13.51 6.54 -0.22
C GLY A 186 13.56 5.42 0.82
N ASN A 187 13.92 5.74 2.05
CA ASN A 187 14.05 4.78 3.14
C ASN A 187 13.32 5.26 4.40
N MET A 188 12.82 4.31 5.18
CA MET A 188 12.30 4.52 6.52
C MET A 188 13.13 3.71 7.51
N THR A 189 13.86 4.38 8.40
CA THR A 189 14.64 3.74 9.45
C THR A 189 13.88 3.79 10.77
N ILE A 190 13.74 2.64 11.40
CA ILE A 190 13.09 2.47 12.70
C ILE A 190 14.18 2.02 13.69
N ALA A 191 14.29 2.71 14.82
CA ALA A 191 15.17 2.33 15.91
C ALA A 191 14.42 2.34 17.25
N GLY A 192 14.79 1.42 18.13
CA GLY A 192 14.19 1.27 19.45
C GLY A 192 14.93 0.32 20.35
N ARG A 193 14.35 0.07 21.54
CA ARG A 193 14.91 -0.85 22.56
C ARG A 193 13.88 -1.90 22.97
N ILE A 194 14.37 -3.10 23.21
CA ILE A 194 13.60 -4.17 23.85
C ILE A 194 13.65 -3.95 25.37
N LYS A 195 12.46 -4.01 26.00
CA LYS A 195 12.34 -3.91 27.46
C LYS A 195 12.59 -5.25 28.13
#